data_b27a322000bb97ce0b825bf0157b11d0
#
_entry.id   b27a322000bb97ce0b825bf0157b11d0
#
_cell.length_a   1.000
_cell.length_b   1.000
_cell.length_c   1.000
_cell.angle_alpha   90.00
_cell.angle_beta   90.00
_cell.angle_gamma   90.00
#
_symmetry.space_group_name_H-M   'P 1'
#
loop_
_entity.id
_entity.type
_entity.pdbx_description
1 polymer ?
#
loop_
_entity_poly.entity_id
_entity_poly.type
_entity_poly.pdbx_seq_one_letter_code
_entity_poly.pdbx_strand_id
1 'polypeptide(L)'
;REKITDPWKKVGWDEAIEFSANRLMEIQKKYGRKSIGGITSSRCTNEEVFVMQKLIRAAFKNNNVDTCARVCHSPTGYGLRETLGTSAGTQTFDSVMDADVIIVIGANPPDAHPVFASQMKRRLREGAKLIVVDPRRTALVKSPHIEADYHLPLQPGTNVAMINAFAHVVMTEGLQDQNYID
;
A
#
# COMPACT_ATOMS: atom_id res chain seq x y z
N ARG A 1 -0.72 12.30 27.75
CA ARG A 1 -0.55 13.74 27.54
C ARG A 1 -1.87 14.40 27.18
N GLU A 2 -2.07 15.64 27.60
CA GLU A 2 -3.31 16.38 27.30
C GLU A 2 -3.24 17.07 25.95
N LYS A 3 -2.06 17.62 25.62
CA LYS A 3 -1.79 18.27 24.33
C LYS A 3 -0.78 17.47 23.53
N ILE A 4 -0.80 17.62 22.21
CA ILE A 4 0.11 16.90 21.30
C ILE A 4 1.59 17.23 21.59
N THR A 5 1.86 18.42 22.13
CA THR A 5 3.20 18.89 22.49
C THR A 5 3.68 18.43 23.85
N ASP A 6 2.79 17.90 24.70
CA ASP A 6 3.15 17.46 26.05
C ASP A 6 3.99 16.17 26.00
N PRO A 7 4.88 15.94 26.96
CA PRO A 7 5.61 14.69 27.07
C PRO A 7 4.64 13.50 27.31
N TRP A 8 5.04 12.32 26.86
CA TRP A 8 4.27 11.10 27.12
C TRP A 8 4.29 10.74 28.61
N LYS A 9 3.11 10.45 29.16
CA LYS A 9 2.97 9.87 30.51
C LYS A 9 2.93 8.34 30.38
N LYS A 10 3.84 7.66 31.05
CA LYS A 10 3.80 6.19 31.18
C LYS A 10 2.74 5.83 32.21
N VAL A 11 1.85 4.90 31.85
CA VAL A 11 0.75 4.41 32.67
C VAL A 11 0.71 2.89 32.69
N GLY A 12 0.01 2.28 33.66
CA GLY A 12 -0.28 0.85 33.72
C GLY A 12 -1.41 0.47 32.74
N TRP A 13 -1.57 -0.84 32.53
CA TRP A 13 -2.61 -1.36 31.64
C TRP A 13 -4.03 -1.01 32.10
N ASP A 14 -4.31 -1.12 33.39
CA ASP A 14 -5.64 -0.85 33.93
C ASP A 14 -6.03 0.61 33.71
N GLU A 15 -5.13 1.56 34.01
CA GLU A 15 -5.35 2.99 33.76
C GLU A 15 -5.55 3.25 32.25
N ALA A 16 -4.76 2.61 31.38
CA ALA A 16 -4.85 2.80 29.93
C ALA A 16 -6.18 2.26 29.36
N ILE A 17 -6.60 1.09 29.82
CA ILE A 17 -7.84 0.45 29.36
C ILE A 17 -9.06 1.24 29.86
N GLU A 18 -9.08 1.61 31.14
CA GLU A 18 -10.18 2.38 31.71
C GLU A 18 -10.33 3.74 31.03
N PHE A 19 -9.22 4.47 30.85
CA PHE A 19 -9.22 5.74 30.12
C PHE A 19 -9.77 5.59 28.71
N SER A 20 -9.29 4.58 27.97
CA SER A 20 -9.69 4.35 26.58
C SER A 20 -11.16 3.97 26.47
N ALA A 21 -11.64 3.06 27.34
CA ALA A 21 -13.03 2.63 27.38
C ALA A 21 -13.97 3.79 27.69
N ASN A 22 -13.67 4.57 28.74
CA ASN A 22 -14.48 5.72 29.13
C ASN A 22 -14.54 6.75 28.00
N ARG A 23 -13.40 7.03 27.36
CA ARG A 23 -13.36 8.00 26.26
C ARG A 23 -14.14 7.57 25.03
N LEU A 24 -14.07 6.29 24.66
CA LEU A 24 -14.84 5.74 23.56
C LEU A 24 -16.36 5.77 23.86
N MET A 25 -16.76 5.44 25.08
CA MET A 25 -18.16 5.53 25.51
C MET A 25 -18.69 6.97 25.50
N GLU A 26 -17.92 7.94 25.95
CA GLU A 26 -18.27 9.37 25.85
C GLU A 26 -18.50 9.81 24.42
N ILE A 27 -17.59 9.44 23.50
CA ILE A 27 -17.70 9.75 22.08
C ILE A 27 -18.96 9.11 21.51
N GLN A 28 -19.22 7.83 21.81
CA GLN A 28 -20.42 7.16 21.32
C GLN A 28 -21.70 7.78 21.88
N LYS A 29 -21.72 8.17 23.17
CA LYS A 29 -22.85 8.86 23.78
C LYS A 29 -23.12 10.22 23.11
N LYS A 30 -22.06 10.96 22.78
CA LYS A 30 -22.17 12.30 22.19
C LYS A 30 -22.54 12.27 20.71
N TYR A 31 -21.97 11.33 19.94
CA TYR A 31 -22.05 11.34 18.47
C TYR A 31 -22.79 10.13 17.88
N GLY A 32 -23.26 9.23 18.73
CA GLY A 32 -24.02 8.05 18.32
C GLY A 32 -23.16 6.84 18.00
N ARG A 33 -23.83 5.69 17.78
CA ARG A 33 -23.16 4.38 17.62
C ARG A 33 -22.20 4.32 16.42
N LYS A 34 -22.49 5.05 15.36
CA LYS A 34 -21.67 5.04 14.12
C LYS A 34 -20.37 5.84 14.23
N SER A 35 -20.15 6.55 15.35
CA SER A 35 -18.94 7.34 15.57
C SER A 35 -17.69 6.51 15.91
N ILE A 36 -17.88 5.23 16.23
CA ILE A 36 -16.79 4.29 16.56
C ILE A 36 -16.65 3.30 15.40
N GLY A 37 -15.42 3.01 15.03
CA GLY A 37 -15.07 1.99 14.07
C GLY A 37 -13.79 1.26 14.45
N GLY A 38 -13.51 0.12 13.81
CA GLY A 38 -12.30 -0.66 13.99
C GLY A 38 -11.68 -1.04 12.65
N ILE A 39 -10.35 -0.91 12.57
CA ILE A 39 -9.58 -1.35 11.42
C ILE A 39 -8.54 -2.35 11.91
N THR A 40 -8.47 -3.49 11.25
CA THR A 40 -7.47 -4.51 11.50
C THR A 40 -6.39 -4.51 10.42
N SER A 41 -5.33 -5.25 10.67
CA SER A 41 -4.23 -5.41 9.72
C SER A 41 -4.14 -6.86 9.23
N SER A 42 -3.63 -7.06 8.01
CA SER A 42 -3.25 -8.38 7.51
C SER A 42 -2.06 -9.00 8.27
N ARG A 43 -1.43 -8.23 9.17
CA ARG A 43 -0.35 -8.69 10.06
C ARG A 43 -0.84 -9.13 11.43
N CYS A 44 -2.14 -9.01 11.69
CA CYS A 44 -2.78 -9.53 12.89
C CYS A 44 -3.09 -11.02 12.74
N THR A 45 -3.16 -11.73 13.87
CA THR A 45 -3.68 -13.10 13.89
C THR A 45 -5.19 -13.12 13.64
N ASN A 46 -5.74 -14.27 13.32
CA ASN A 46 -7.19 -14.44 13.14
C ASN A 46 -7.96 -14.13 14.43
N GLU A 47 -7.37 -14.47 15.59
CA GLU A 47 -7.93 -14.22 16.91
C GLU A 47 -8.02 -12.72 17.19
N GLU A 48 -6.99 -11.95 16.90
CA GLU A 48 -6.97 -10.49 17.04
C GLU A 48 -8.03 -9.83 16.17
N VAL A 49 -8.14 -10.26 14.91
CA VAL A 49 -9.16 -9.77 13.97
C VAL A 49 -10.57 -10.11 14.48
N PHE A 50 -10.78 -11.33 14.96
CA PHE A 50 -12.06 -11.76 15.55
C PHE A 50 -12.43 -10.91 16.77
N VAL A 51 -11.49 -10.71 17.70
CA VAL A 51 -11.72 -9.92 18.93
C VAL A 51 -12.07 -8.47 18.58
N MET A 52 -11.38 -7.87 17.60
CA MET A 52 -11.71 -6.50 17.14
C MET A 52 -13.13 -6.44 16.56
N GLN A 53 -13.52 -7.39 15.72
CA GLN A 53 -14.88 -7.45 15.19
C GLN A 53 -15.91 -7.61 16.31
N LYS A 54 -15.64 -8.50 17.26
CA LYS A 54 -16.50 -8.74 18.41
C LYS A 54 -16.65 -7.47 19.25
N LEU A 55 -15.57 -6.75 19.53
CA LEU A 55 -15.58 -5.47 20.25
C LEU A 55 -16.51 -4.46 19.58
N ILE A 56 -16.32 -4.20 18.28
CA ILE A 56 -17.13 -3.21 17.57
C ILE A 56 -18.60 -3.62 17.48
N ARG A 57 -18.86 -4.89 17.16
CA ARG A 57 -20.25 -5.38 17.00
C ARG A 57 -20.99 -5.54 18.31
N ALA A 58 -20.36 -6.15 19.32
CA ALA A 58 -21.00 -6.45 20.58
C ALA A 58 -21.02 -5.27 21.56
N ALA A 59 -19.87 -4.59 21.76
CA ALA A 59 -19.77 -3.48 22.71
C ALA A 59 -20.33 -2.18 22.11
N PHE A 60 -19.89 -1.80 20.91
CA PHE A 60 -20.32 -0.54 20.27
C PHE A 60 -21.56 -0.68 19.39
N LYS A 61 -22.07 -1.90 19.19
CA LYS A 61 -23.33 -2.21 18.51
C LYS A 61 -23.44 -1.57 17.12
N ASN A 62 -22.37 -1.65 16.33
CA ASN A 62 -22.34 -1.23 14.95
C ASN A 62 -21.46 -2.19 14.11
N ASN A 63 -21.40 -1.99 12.79
CA ASN A 63 -20.65 -2.84 11.87
C ASN A 63 -19.54 -2.09 11.14
N ASN A 64 -19.02 -1.00 11.70
CA ASN A 64 -17.95 -0.22 11.14
C ASN A 64 -16.60 -0.92 11.39
N VAL A 65 -16.41 -2.06 10.76
CA VAL A 65 -15.19 -2.86 10.85
C VAL A 65 -14.66 -3.11 9.46
N ASP A 66 -13.39 -2.87 9.26
CA ASP A 66 -12.71 -3.14 8.00
C ASP A 66 -11.27 -3.57 8.23
N THR A 67 -10.55 -3.87 7.17
CA THR A 67 -9.16 -4.29 7.19
C THR A 67 -8.30 -3.43 6.27
N CYS A 68 -6.99 -3.44 6.49
CA CYS A 68 -6.04 -2.72 5.65
C CYS A 68 -6.14 -3.09 4.17
N ALA A 69 -6.56 -4.31 3.84
CA ALA A 69 -6.71 -4.78 2.46
C ALA A 69 -7.67 -3.92 1.63
N ARG A 70 -8.63 -3.24 2.26
CA ARG A 70 -9.58 -2.31 1.59
C ARG A 70 -8.87 -1.31 0.70
N VAL A 71 -7.79 -0.73 1.15
CA VAL A 71 -7.01 0.30 0.42
C VAL A 71 -5.61 -0.16 0.04
N CYS A 72 -5.20 -1.35 0.47
CA CYS A 72 -3.87 -1.89 0.20
C CYS A 72 -3.81 -2.53 -1.20
N HIS A 73 -4.53 -3.64 -1.40
CA HIS A 73 -4.45 -4.42 -2.63
C HIS A 73 -5.81 -4.94 -3.15
N SER A 74 -6.91 -4.75 -2.43
CA SER A 74 -8.23 -5.21 -2.90
C SER A 74 -8.62 -4.58 -4.24
N PRO A 75 -8.39 -3.28 -4.49
CA PRO A 75 -8.61 -2.70 -5.82
C PRO A 75 -7.73 -3.33 -6.90
N THR A 76 -6.45 -3.58 -6.61
CA THR A 76 -5.53 -4.26 -7.51
C THR A 76 -5.95 -5.70 -7.77
N GLY A 77 -6.33 -6.44 -6.72
CA GLY A 77 -6.84 -7.81 -6.85
C GLY A 77 -8.10 -7.89 -7.71
N TYR A 78 -9.01 -6.93 -7.57
CA TYR A 78 -10.18 -6.81 -8.45
C TYR A 78 -9.75 -6.54 -9.89
N GLY A 79 -8.91 -5.54 -10.12
CA GLY A 79 -8.43 -5.18 -11.46
C GLY A 79 -7.72 -6.35 -12.16
N LEU A 80 -6.83 -7.06 -11.47
CA LEU A 80 -6.15 -8.24 -12.02
C LEU A 80 -7.14 -9.35 -12.38
N ARG A 81 -8.14 -9.61 -11.53
CA ARG A 81 -9.17 -10.62 -11.83
C ARG A 81 -9.97 -10.29 -13.07
N GLU A 82 -10.40 -9.05 -13.23
CA GLU A 82 -11.20 -8.60 -14.37
C GLU A 82 -10.41 -8.60 -15.69
N THR A 83 -9.10 -8.37 -15.62
CA THR A 83 -8.24 -8.25 -16.82
C THR A 83 -7.49 -9.54 -17.14
N LEU A 84 -7.02 -10.28 -16.14
CA LEU A 84 -6.15 -11.44 -16.30
C LEU A 84 -6.77 -12.76 -15.78
N GLY A 85 -7.95 -12.70 -15.17
CA GLY A 85 -8.64 -13.87 -14.60
C GLY A 85 -8.07 -14.35 -13.26
N THR A 86 -7.07 -13.71 -12.69
CA THR A 86 -6.45 -14.06 -11.40
C THR A 86 -6.25 -12.82 -10.54
N SER A 87 -6.41 -12.95 -9.22
CA SER A 87 -6.22 -11.85 -8.27
C SER A 87 -4.80 -11.78 -7.69
N ALA A 88 -3.83 -12.37 -8.36
CA ALA A 88 -2.45 -12.45 -7.91
C ALA A 88 -1.47 -11.94 -8.97
N GLY A 89 -0.24 -11.64 -8.56
CA GLY A 89 0.84 -11.35 -9.48
C GLY A 89 1.11 -12.55 -10.41
N THR A 90 1.38 -12.26 -11.68
CA THR A 90 1.54 -13.28 -12.74
C THR A 90 3.00 -13.72 -12.92
N GLN A 91 3.93 -13.09 -12.19
CA GLN A 91 5.36 -13.34 -12.29
C GLN A 91 5.98 -13.71 -10.94
N THR A 92 7.12 -14.38 -10.99
CA THR A 92 7.96 -14.66 -9.82
C THR A 92 8.92 -13.49 -9.56
N PHE A 93 9.58 -13.48 -8.39
CA PHE A 93 10.59 -12.46 -8.09
C PHE A 93 11.79 -12.54 -9.03
N ASP A 94 12.12 -13.74 -9.50
CA ASP A 94 13.29 -13.96 -10.37
C ASP A 94 13.08 -13.36 -11.77
N SER A 95 11.84 -13.21 -12.23
CA SER A 95 11.54 -12.63 -13.55
C SER A 95 12.05 -11.19 -13.72
N VAL A 96 12.33 -10.47 -12.63
CA VAL A 96 12.96 -9.15 -12.70
C VAL A 96 14.35 -9.19 -13.34
N MET A 97 15.03 -10.37 -13.32
CA MET A 97 16.35 -10.54 -13.91
C MET A 97 16.33 -10.51 -15.43
N ASP A 98 15.18 -10.75 -16.06
CA ASP A 98 14.98 -10.72 -17.50
C ASP A 98 14.49 -9.35 -18.01
N ALA A 99 14.22 -8.41 -17.10
CA ALA A 99 13.69 -7.11 -17.46
C ALA A 99 14.79 -6.14 -17.92
N ASP A 100 14.60 -5.48 -19.05
CA ASP A 100 15.46 -4.38 -19.52
C ASP A 100 15.02 -3.03 -18.97
N VAL A 101 13.73 -2.88 -18.68
CA VAL A 101 13.12 -1.68 -18.07
C VAL A 101 12.26 -2.10 -16.89
N ILE A 102 12.48 -1.46 -15.77
CA ILE A 102 11.71 -1.66 -14.53
C ILE A 102 10.96 -0.39 -14.21
N ILE A 103 9.64 -0.48 -14.14
CA ILE A 103 8.78 0.65 -13.72
C ILE A 103 8.28 0.37 -12.31
N VAL A 104 8.57 1.27 -11.37
CA VAL A 104 8.06 1.21 -10.00
C VAL A 104 7.11 2.38 -9.78
N ILE A 105 5.85 2.07 -9.57
CA ILE A 105 4.80 3.08 -9.38
C ILE A 105 4.16 2.97 -7.99
N GLY A 106 4.19 4.07 -7.23
CA GLY A 106 3.57 4.15 -5.90
C GLY A 106 4.10 3.14 -4.89
N ALA A 107 5.34 2.69 -5.03
CA ALA A 107 5.95 1.67 -4.18
C ALA A 107 7.40 2.01 -3.82
N ASN A 108 7.87 1.48 -2.69
CA ASN A 108 9.27 1.59 -2.27
C ASN A 108 9.81 0.19 -1.86
N PRO A 109 10.11 -0.68 -2.84
CA PRO A 109 10.60 -2.03 -2.58
C PRO A 109 11.77 -2.14 -1.60
N PRO A 110 12.77 -1.24 -1.56
CA PRO A 110 13.83 -1.30 -0.55
C PRO A 110 13.33 -1.38 0.89
N ASP A 111 12.24 -0.68 1.21
CA ASP A 111 11.67 -0.66 2.56
C ASP A 111 10.59 -1.74 2.76
N ALA A 112 9.73 -1.92 1.77
CA ALA A 112 8.53 -2.76 1.90
C ALA A 112 8.72 -4.21 1.39
N HIS A 113 9.63 -4.43 0.44
CA HIS A 113 9.87 -5.71 -0.23
C HIS A 113 11.38 -5.96 -0.43
N PRO A 114 12.19 -6.05 0.65
CA PRO A 114 13.66 -6.01 0.57
C PRO A 114 14.25 -7.20 -0.22
N VAL A 115 13.63 -8.37 -0.18
CA VAL A 115 14.08 -9.55 -0.94
C VAL A 115 13.98 -9.30 -2.44
N PHE A 116 12.81 -8.84 -2.91
CA PHE A 116 12.62 -8.42 -4.31
C PHE A 116 13.56 -7.27 -4.68
N ALA A 117 13.69 -6.26 -3.82
CA ALA A 117 14.57 -5.13 -4.05
C ALA A 117 16.04 -5.53 -4.22
N SER A 118 16.48 -6.59 -3.55
CA SER A 118 17.84 -7.11 -3.71
C SER A 118 18.10 -7.62 -5.13
N GLN A 119 17.17 -8.40 -5.69
CA GLN A 119 17.24 -8.88 -7.08
C GLN A 119 17.13 -7.70 -8.08
N MET A 120 16.19 -6.80 -7.87
CA MET A 120 16.06 -5.59 -8.68
C MET A 120 17.36 -4.78 -8.71
N LYS A 121 18.00 -4.54 -7.55
CA LYS A 121 19.29 -3.85 -7.47
C LYS A 121 20.39 -4.58 -8.24
N ARG A 122 20.40 -5.89 -8.21
CA ARG A 122 21.34 -6.69 -9.00
C ARG A 122 21.12 -6.44 -10.49
N ARG A 123 19.88 -6.57 -10.97
CA ARG A 123 19.54 -6.35 -12.38
C ARG A 123 19.84 -4.94 -12.87
N LEU A 124 19.61 -3.92 -12.03
CA LEU A 124 19.99 -2.52 -12.37
C LEU A 124 21.50 -2.36 -12.55
N ARG A 125 22.33 -3.03 -11.75
CA ARG A 125 23.79 -3.04 -11.94
C ARG A 125 24.24 -3.76 -13.22
N GLU A 126 23.41 -4.66 -13.72
CA GLU A 126 23.62 -5.37 -14.99
C GLU A 126 23.13 -4.57 -16.21
N GLY A 127 22.57 -3.38 -16.01
CA GLY A 127 22.26 -2.40 -17.07
C GLY A 127 20.79 -2.14 -17.34
N ALA A 128 19.86 -2.77 -16.61
CA ALA A 128 18.44 -2.43 -16.71
C ALA A 128 18.17 -0.97 -16.32
N LYS A 129 17.14 -0.38 -16.91
CA LYS A 129 16.71 0.99 -16.65
C LYS A 129 15.62 1.05 -15.60
N LEU A 130 15.64 2.09 -14.76
CA LEU A 130 14.66 2.29 -13.70
C LEU A 130 13.85 3.57 -13.91
N ILE A 131 12.54 3.42 -13.99
CA ILE A 131 11.59 4.52 -14.00
C ILE A 131 10.82 4.49 -12.66
N VAL A 132 10.90 5.57 -11.90
CA VAL A 132 10.16 5.71 -10.62
C VAL A 132 9.03 6.70 -10.81
N VAL A 133 7.81 6.24 -10.56
CA VAL A 133 6.58 7.05 -10.64
C VAL A 133 6.03 7.19 -9.22
N ASP A 134 6.42 8.25 -8.53
CA ASP A 134 6.01 8.53 -7.14
C ASP A 134 6.08 10.04 -6.87
N PRO A 135 5.10 10.64 -6.20
CA PRO A 135 5.17 12.06 -5.83
C PRO A 135 6.34 12.37 -4.89
N ARG A 136 6.83 11.37 -4.16
CA ARG A 136 7.95 11.52 -3.23
C ARG A 136 9.26 11.10 -3.88
N ARG A 137 10.34 11.73 -3.48
CA ARG A 137 11.69 11.25 -3.77
C ARG A 137 12.06 10.13 -2.80
N THR A 138 11.65 8.92 -3.12
CA THR A 138 12.00 7.71 -2.36
C THR A 138 13.48 7.34 -2.54
N ALA A 139 13.97 6.37 -1.76
CA ALA A 139 15.33 5.84 -1.90
C ALA A 139 15.63 5.23 -3.28
N LEU A 140 14.60 4.91 -4.07
CA LEU A 140 14.74 4.44 -5.44
C LEU A 140 15.18 5.54 -6.39
N VAL A 141 14.77 6.79 -6.16
CA VAL A 141 15.12 7.92 -7.03
C VAL A 141 16.61 8.20 -6.91
N LYS A 142 17.13 8.23 -5.70
CA LYS A 142 18.55 8.38 -5.45
C LYS A 142 18.94 7.90 -4.05
N SER A 143 19.85 6.95 -4.01
CA SER A 143 20.52 6.46 -2.79
C SER A 143 21.93 5.96 -3.17
N PRO A 144 22.81 5.60 -2.19
CA PRO A 144 24.13 5.05 -2.49
C PRO A 144 24.11 3.77 -3.34
N HIS A 145 22.96 3.10 -3.43
CA HIS A 145 22.84 1.79 -4.06
C HIS A 145 21.91 1.74 -5.28
N ILE A 146 21.12 2.81 -5.49
CA ILE A 146 20.17 2.91 -6.60
C ILE A 146 20.10 4.36 -7.04
N GLU A 147 20.05 4.57 -8.36
CA GLU A 147 19.66 5.82 -8.98
C GLU A 147 18.70 5.52 -10.13
N ALA A 148 17.53 6.17 -10.11
CA ALA A 148 16.56 6.03 -11.19
C ALA A 148 17.02 6.78 -12.44
N ASP A 149 16.86 6.17 -13.61
CA ASP A 149 17.06 6.87 -14.89
C ASP A 149 16.03 7.97 -15.07
N TYR A 150 14.79 7.72 -14.63
CA TYR A 150 13.70 8.70 -14.68
C TYR A 150 12.90 8.71 -13.38
N HIS A 151 12.60 9.91 -12.89
CA HIS A 151 11.66 10.14 -11.81
C HIS A 151 10.50 10.99 -12.31
N LEU A 152 9.28 10.45 -12.24
CA LEU A 152 8.05 11.10 -12.67
C LEU A 152 7.19 11.42 -11.44
N PRO A 153 7.31 12.62 -10.86
CA PRO A 153 6.59 13.01 -9.65
C PRO A 153 5.15 13.41 -9.98
N LEU A 154 4.30 12.41 -10.20
CA LEU A 154 2.88 12.65 -10.49
C LEU A 154 2.15 13.25 -9.28
N GLN A 155 1.04 13.93 -9.54
CA GLN A 155 0.13 14.37 -8.49
C GLN A 155 -0.65 13.15 -7.93
N PRO A 156 -0.86 13.06 -6.60
CA PRO A 156 -1.71 12.02 -6.03
C PRO A 156 -3.07 11.94 -6.72
N GLY A 157 -3.51 10.72 -7.04
CA GLY A 157 -4.77 10.48 -7.76
C GLY A 157 -4.66 10.49 -9.29
N THR A 158 -3.50 10.78 -9.88
CA THR A 158 -3.31 10.84 -11.36
C THR A 158 -2.62 9.62 -11.96
N ASN A 159 -2.54 8.49 -11.23
CA ASN A 159 -1.89 7.27 -11.71
C ASN A 159 -2.50 6.76 -13.03
N VAL A 160 -3.83 6.76 -13.13
CA VAL A 160 -4.53 6.31 -14.35
C VAL A 160 -4.16 7.16 -15.56
N ALA A 161 -4.10 8.48 -15.37
CA ALA A 161 -3.69 9.40 -16.45
C ALA A 161 -2.24 9.12 -16.91
N MET A 162 -1.33 8.85 -15.96
CA MET A 162 0.06 8.53 -16.28
C MET A 162 0.18 7.21 -17.05
N ILE A 163 -0.51 6.15 -16.61
CA ILE A 163 -0.48 4.85 -17.29
C ILE A 163 -1.10 4.97 -18.70
N ASN A 164 -2.21 5.70 -18.83
CA ASN A 164 -2.83 5.94 -20.12
C ASN A 164 -1.91 6.75 -21.06
N ALA A 165 -1.11 7.68 -20.53
CA ALA A 165 -0.14 8.41 -21.32
C ALA A 165 0.96 7.48 -21.86
N PHE A 166 1.47 6.55 -21.07
CA PHE A 166 2.39 5.52 -21.55
C PHE A 166 1.77 4.66 -22.65
N ALA A 167 0.56 4.15 -22.42
CA ALA A 167 -0.16 3.35 -23.42
C ALA A 167 -0.41 4.16 -24.70
N HIS A 168 -0.79 5.43 -24.58
CA HIS A 168 -1.01 6.31 -25.72
C HIS A 168 0.25 6.45 -26.59
N VAL A 169 1.40 6.72 -25.98
CA VAL A 169 2.67 6.84 -26.73
C VAL A 169 3.01 5.52 -27.43
N VAL A 170 2.95 4.39 -26.71
CA VAL A 170 3.22 3.06 -27.28
C VAL A 170 2.34 2.79 -28.50
N MET A 171 1.05 3.09 -28.41
CA MET A 171 0.10 2.85 -29.49
C MET A 171 0.26 3.82 -30.67
N THR A 172 0.46 5.11 -30.40
CA THR A 172 0.54 6.13 -31.46
C THR A 172 1.86 6.09 -32.23
N GLU A 173 2.94 5.65 -31.59
CA GLU A 173 4.25 5.50 -32.19
C GLU A 173 4.53 4.09 -32.75
N GLY A 174 3.56 3.17 -32.63
CA GLY A 174 3.68 1.80 -33.15
C GLY A 174 4.76 0.97 -32.46
N LEU A 175 4.95 1.20 -31.13
CA LEU A 175 5.98 0.54 -30.34
C LEU A 175 5.51 -0.77 -29.69
N GLN A 176 4.26 -1.16 -29.89
CA GLN A 176 3.71 -2.41 -29.37
C GLN A 176 4.33 -3.63 -30.07
N ASP A 177 4.55 -4.70 -29.33
CA ASP A 177 4.90 -6.01 -29.91
C ASP A 177 3.65 -6.69 -30.48
N GLN A 178 3.45 -6.50 -31.79
CA GLN A 178 2.27 -7.03 -32.48
C GLN A 178 2.25 -8.55 -32.48
N ASN A 179 3.39 -9.21 -32.57
CA ASN A 179 3.47 -10.67 -32.55
C ASN A 179 3.04 -11.27 -31.20
N TYR A 180 3.23 -10.52 -30.13
CA TYR A 180 2.77 -10.92 -28.79
C TYR A 180 1.25 -10.71 -28.62
N ILE A 181 0.70 -9.71 -29.31
CA ILE A 181 -0.75 -9.36 -29.21
C ILE A 181 -1.62 -10.33 -30.00
N ASP A 182 -1.17 -10.76 -31.17
CA ASP A 182 -1.89 -11.66 -32.11
C ASP A 182 -1.83 -13.11 -31.61
#